data_f52806b3e03399c77ccea388e0b84b1c
#
_entry.id   f52806b3e03399c77ccea388e0b84b1c
#
_cell.length_a   1.000
_cell.length_b   1.000
_cell.length_c   1.000
_cell.angle_alpha   90.00
_cell.angle_beta   90.00
_cell.angle_gamma   90.00
#
_symmetry.space_group_name_H-M   'P 1'
#
loop_
_entity.id
_entity.type
_entity.pdbx_description
1 polymer ?
#
loop_
_entity_poly.entity_id
_entity_poly.type
_entity_poly.pdbx_seq_one_letter_code
_entity_poly.pdbx_strand_id
1 'polypeptide(L)'
;MRGKIGLQLHKGAKVIRYRNLWIEELGAAAATVKNSGSGAALFDGRTLAGWHYQDEADLGSATQSTDGRYSAKEGVLTVNPEDKAKGPHLRQLWTTREFARDFVLSLDFRAGVDADSGIFIRGNQLQCRDFAVAGPPKYKALKSYRPQDWNRIEIVVTGTSARCTLNGEVMEAAFKVPANGPIGLEADRGTMEYRNLSLKEIP
;
A
#
# COMPACT_ATOMS: atom_id res chain seq x y z
N MET A 1 -19.70 -20.56 20.06
CA MET A 1 -20.75 -20.81 19.04
C MET A 1 -20.08 -21.28 17.76
N ARG A 2 -20.60 -22.32 17.10
CA ARG A 2 -20.13 -22.73 15.77
C ARG A 2 -21.23 -22.41 14.77
N GLY A 3 -20.92 -21.63 13.72
CA GLY A 3 -21.82 -21.25 12.64
C GLY A 3 -21.33 -21.76 11.28
N LYS A 4 -22.22 -21.79 10.31
CA LYS A 4 -21.90 -22.12 8.91
C LYS A 4 -22.12 -20.90 8.04
N ILE A 5 -21.29 -20.72 7.02
CA ILE A 5 -21.49 -19.76 5.97
C ILE A 5 -22.05 -20.51 4.76
N GLY A 6 -23.14 -20.01 4.21
CA GLY A 6 -23.79 -20.60 3.05
C GLY A 6 -23.87 -19.61 1.90
N LEU A 7 -23.73 -20.13 0.68
CA LEU A 7 -24.01 -19.40 -0.54
C LEU A 7 -25.38 -19.85 -1.08
N GLN A 8 -26.22 -18.90 -1.44
CA GLN A 8 -27.58 -19.21 -1.89
C GLN A 8 -27.73 -18.99 -3.38
N LEU A 9 -28.44 -19.92 -4.01
CA LEU A 9 -28.89 -19.81 -5.40
C LEU A 9 -30.42 -19.78 -5.41
N HIS A 10 -30.99 -18.73 -5.99
CA HIS A 10 -32.45 -18.62 -6.16
C HIS A 10 -32.90 -19.29 -7.46
N LYS A 11 -34.11 -19.88 -7.41
CA LYS A 11 -34.77 -20.46 -8.59
C LYS A 11 -34.92 -19.39 -9.69
N GLY A 12 -34.36 -19.65 -10.86
CA GLY A 12 -34.37 -18.73 -12.00
C GLY A 12 -33.03 -18.01 -12.29
N ALA A 13 -32.05 -18.04 -11.37
CA ALA A 13 -30.73 -17.54 -11.68
C ALA A 13 -29.98 -18.48 -12.64
N LYS A 14 -29.49 -17.95 -13.75
CA LYS A 14 -28.79 -18.75 -14.75
C LYS A 14 -27.38 -19.15 -14.32
N VAL A 15 -26.63 -18.23 -13.76
CA VAL A 15 -25.27 -18.45 -13.23
C VAL A 15 -24.96 -17.40 -12.16
N ILE A 16 -24.42 -17.83 -11.02
CA ILE A 16 -23.81 -16.95 -10.02
C ILE A 16 -22.36 -17.40 -9.85
N ARG A 17 -21.42 -16.48 -9.94
CA ARG A 17 -20.00 -16.73 -9.77
C ARG A 17 -19.48 -15.97 -8.58
N TYR A 18 -18.84 -16.68 -7.65
CA TYR A 18 -18.16 -16.12 -6.49
C TYR A 18 -16.65 -16.20 -6.71
N ARG A 19 -15.93 -15.17 -6.28
CA ARG A 19 -14.47 -15.12 -6.42
C ARG A 19 -13.86 -14.50 -5.18
N ASN A 20 -12.68 -15.01 -4.78
CA ASN A 20 -11.88 -14.46 -3.67
C ASN A 20 -12.66 -14.37 -2.34
N LEU A 21 -13.44 -15.41 -2.01
CA LEU A 21 -14.10 -15.52 -0.72
C LEU A 21 -13.07 -15.82 0.37
N TRP A 22 -13.07 -15.01 1.42
CA TRP A 22 -12.25 -15.25 2.60
C TRP A 22 -13.04 -14.91 3.86
N ILE A 23 -12.64 -15.49 4.99
CA ILE A 23 -13.26 -15.28 6.30
C ILE A 23 -12.16 -14.96 7.29
N GLU A 24 -12.41 -13.96 8.12
CA GLU A 24 -11.59 -13.61 9.26
C GLU A 24 -12.39 -13.79 10.54
N GLU A 25 -11.90 -14.60 11.49
CA GLU A 25 -12.51 -14.70 12.81
C GLU A 25 -12.04 -13.52 13.67
N LEU A 26 -12.96 -12.65 14.03
CA LEU A 26 -12.72 -11.53 14.95
C LEU A 26 -12.75 -12.04 16.40
N GLY A 27 -11.62 -12.45 16.94
CA GLY A 27 -11.47 -12.81 18.34
C GLY A 27 -11.52 -11.58 19.26
N ALA A 28 -12.12 -11.73 20.45
CA ALA A 28 -12.22 -10.70 21.48
C ALA A 28 -10.87 -10.47 22.19
N ALA A 29 -9.90 -9.94 21.49
CA ALA A 29 -8.70 -9.26 22.00
C ALA A 29 -8.12 -8.53 20.81
N ALA A 30 -7.55 -7.34 21.02
CA ALA A 30 -6.96 -6.50 19.96
C ALA A 30 -6.11 -7.38 19.03
N ALA A 31 -6.74 -7.86 17.97
CA ALA A 31 -6.12 -8.77 17.03
C ALA A 31 -5.09 -7.96 16.26
N THR A 32 -3.83 -8.30 16.45
CA THR A 32 -2.82 -8.12 15.43
C THR A 32 -3.46 -8.60 14.13
N VAL A 33 -3.72 -7.71 13.20
CA VAL A 33 -4.24 -8.08 11.88
C VAL A 33 -3.20 -9.02 11.27
N LYS A 34 -3.43 -10.32 11.41
CA LYS A 34 -2.63 -11.31 10.69
C LYS A 34 -3.03 -11.16 9.23
N ASN A 35 -2.25 -10.38 8.51
CA ASN A 35 -2.28 -10.36 7.05
C ASN A 35 -2.20 -11.82 6.56
N SER A 36 -3.29 -12.32 5.99
CA SER A 36 -3.38 -13.69 5.45
C SER A 36 -2.69 -13.88 4.10
N GLY A 37 -1.71 -13.02 3.80
CA GLY A 37 -0.64 -13.29 2.84
C GLY A 37 0.63 -13.52 3.65
N SER A 38 1.32 -14.62 3.48
CA SER A 38 2.50 -15.06 4.22
C SER A 38 3.74 -14.14 4.14
N GLY A 39 3.56 -12.82 4.16
CA GLY A 39 4.58 -11.78 4.18
C GLY A 39 4.71 -11.14 5.56
N ALA A 40 5.90 -10.63 5.89
CA ALA A 40 6.10 -9.80 7.07
C ALA A 40 5.36 -8.47 6.89
N ALA A 41 4.64 -8.02 7.91
CA ALA A 41 4.05 -6.70 7.91
C ALA A 41 5.16 -5.64 7.89
N LEU A 42 5.10 -4.69 6.94
CA LEU A 42 5.97 -3.51 6.92
C LEU A 42 5.40 -2.37 7.78
N PHE A 43 4.15 -2.47 8.18
CA PHE A 43 3.47 -1.50 9.02
C PHE A 43 2.63 -2.25 10.05
N ASP A 44 2.82 -1.92 11.32
CA ASP A 44 2.16 -2.60 12.45
C ASP A 44 0.73 -2.09 12.70
N GLY A 45 0.30 -1.05 11.96
CA GLY A 45 -0.99 -0.41 12.11
C GLY A 45 -1.08 0.61 13.25
N ARG A 46 0.00 0.89 13.96
CA ARG A 46 0.01 1.71 15.18
C ARG A 46 1.14 2.71 15.25
N THR A 47 2.33 2.33 14.80
CA THR A 47 3.55 3.12 14.92
C THR A 47 4.29 3.20 13.60
N LEU A 48 5.31 4.03 13.53
CA LEU A 48 6.22 4.12 12.40
C LEU A 48 7.52 3.30 12.63
N ALA A 49 7.46 2.27 13.48
CA ALA A 49 8.58 1.38 13.73
C ALA A 49 9.03 0.67 12.44
N GLY A 50 10.33 0.65 12.19
CA GLY A 50 10.92 0.12 10.96
C GLY A 50 10.92 1.11 9.80
N TRP A 51 10.54 2.36 10.07
CA TRP A 51 10.57 3.45 9.10
C TRP A 51 11.43 4.61 9.61
N HIS A 52 12.09 5.29 8.72
CA HIS A 52 12.78 6.55 8.99
C HIS A 52 12.29 7.65 8.05
N TYR A 53 12.32 8.89 8.54
CA TYR A 53 11.86 10.03 7.78
C TYR A 53 13.05 10.78 7.20
N GLN A 54 13.13 10.86 5.88
CA GLN A 54 14.29 11.42 5.20
C GLN A 54 15.60 10.74 5.69
N ASP A 55 16.59 11.50 6.13
CA ASP A 55 17.88 11.03 6.65
C ASP A 55 17.88 10.85 8.17
N GLU A 56 16.70 10.84 8.81
CA GLU A 56 16.57 10.67 10.24
C GLU A 56 16.76 9.19 10.65
N ALA A 57 16.90 8.95 11.95
CA ALA A 57 16.92 7.59 12.49
C ALA A 57 15.54 6.93 12.42
N ASP A 58 15.49 5.60 12.70
CA ASP A 58 14.22 4.87 12.86
C ASP A 58 13.28 5.59 13.83
N LEU A 59 12.06 5.82 13.41
CA LEU A 59 11.03 6.51 14.18
C LEU A 59 10.51 5.68 15.37
N GLY A 60 10.78 4.37 15.39
CA GLY A 60 10.45 3.50 16.52
C GLY A 60 8.98 3.56 16.91
N SER A 61 8.69 3.83 18.17
CA SER A 61 7.32 3.90 18.69
C SER A 61 6.58 5.20 18.35
N ALA A 62 7.17 6.10 17.57
CA ALA A 62 6.48 7.31 17.13
C ALA A 62 5.24 6.97 16.28
N THR A 63 4.17 7.73 16.50
CA THR A 63 2.93 7.60 15.72
C THR A 63 2.85 8.61 14.59
N GLN A 64 3.85 9.49 14.45
CA GLN A 64 3.95 10.47 13.37
C GLN A 64 5.39 10.87 13.11
N SER A 65 5.66 11.33 11.89
CA SER A 65 6.95 11.95 11.53
C SER A 65 7.17 13.27 12.27
N THR A 66 8.42 13.73 12.31
CA THR A 66 8.83 14.94 13.05
C THR A 66 8.07 16.19 12.64
N ASP A 67 7.62 16.29 11.40
CA ASP A 67 6.82 17.40 10.88
C ASP A 67 5.31 17.07 10.75
N GLY A 68 4.89 15.85 11.15
CA GLY A 68 3.50 15.41 11.13
C GLY A 68 2.95 15.04 9.73
N ARG A 69 3.77 15.00 8.68
CA ARG A 69 3.32 14.62 7.32
C ARG A 69 2.86 13.18 7.22
N TYR A 70 3.46 12.30 8.00
CA TYR A 70 3.09 10.89 8.11
C TYR A 70 2.56 10.62 9.50
N SER A 71 1.44 9.93 9.57
CA SER A 71 0.86 9.51 10.85
C SER A 71 0.28 8.12 10.77
N ALA A 72 0.41 7.38 11.88
CA ALA A 72 -0.09 6.01 12.03
C ALA A 72 -1.24 6.01 13.04
N LYS A 73 -2.43 5.57 12.61
CA LYS A 73 -3.60 5.47 13.48
C LYS A 73 -4.55 4.38 12.97
N GLU A 74 -5.01 3.51 13.88
CA GLU A 74 -6.10 2.55 13.62
C GLU A 74 -5.90 1.69 12.35
N GLY A 75 -4.66 1.23 12.12
CA GLY A 75 -4.34 0.39 10.97
C GLY A 75 -4.05 1.17 9.68
N VAL A 76 -4.13 2.48 9.71
CA VAL A 76 -3.92 3.36 8.55
C VAL A 76 -2.67 4.21 8.76
N LEU A 77 -1.82 4.25 7.75
CA LEU A 77 -0.73 5.21 7.61
C LEU A 77 -1.23 6.32 6.69
N THR A 78 -1.41 7.51 7.25
CA THR A 78 -1.89 8.69 6.53
C THR A 78 -0.72 9.58 6.14
N VAL A 79 -0.71 10.01 4.89
CA VAL A 79 0.18 11.03 4.35
C VAL A 79 -0.62 12.30 4.16
N ASN A 80 -0.21 13.37 4.83
CA ASN A 80 -0.84 14.69 4.70
C ASN A 80 0.24 15.77 4.48
N PRO A 81 0.60 16.06 3.24
CA PRO A 81 1.72 16.95 2.92
C PRO A 81 1.42 18.43 3.07
N GLU A 82 0.19 18.83 3.39
CA GLU A 82 -0.33 20.19 3.14
C GLU A 82 0.08 21.26 4.15
N ASP A 83 1.26 21.19 4.73
CA ASP A 83 1.77 22.37 5.43
C ASP A 83 2.96 22.97 4.65
N LYS A 84 2.65 23.81 3.67
CA LYS A 84 3.65 24.54 2.86
C LYS A 84 4.61 25.40 3.68
N ALA A 85 4.26 25.74 4.91
CA ALA A 85 5.10 26.53 5.81
C ALA A 85 6.24 25.69 6.40
N LYS A 86 6.20 24.37 6.33
CA LYS A 86 7.16 23.47 6.99
C LYS A 86 8.31 22.96 6.11
N GLY A 87 8.59 23.60 4.99
CA GLY A 87 9.77 23.29 4.16
C GLY A 87 9.47 22.57 2.84
N PRO A 88 10.45 21.86 2.22
CA PRO A 88 10.31 21.26 0.89
C PRO A 88 9.06 20.41 0.75
N HIS A 89 8.41 20.48 -0.40
CA HIS A 89 7.14 19.77 -0.65
C HIS A 89 7.31 18.26 -0.70
N LEU A 90 8.36 17.79 -1.35
CA LEU A 90 8.64 16.36 -1.54
C LEU A 90 9.45 15.83 -0.36
N ARG A 91 8.85 14.97 0.43
CA ARG A 91 9.52 14.28 1.53
C ARG A 91 9.07 12.82 1.58
N GLN A 92 10.02 11.94 1.83
CA GLN A 92 9.80 10.50 1.79
C GLN A 92 9.93 9.86 3.17
N LEU A 93 9.10 8.86 3.40
CA LEU A 93 9.20 7.92 4.50
C LEU A 93 9.77 6.61 3.94
N TRP A 94 10.89 6.14 4.49
CA TRP A 94 11.63 4.97 4.00
C TRP A 94 11.63 3.85 5.02
N THR A 95 11.59 2.60 4.56
CA THR A 95 11.89 1.48 5.45
C THR A 95 13.37 1.53 5.86
N THR A 96 13.66 1.25 7.14
CA THR A 96 15.05 1.11 7.64
C THR A 96 15.76 -0.09 7.05
N ARG A 97 14.99 -1.09 6.61
CA ARG A 97 15.47 -2.29 5.92
C ARG A 97 15.50 -2.07 4.42
N GLU A 98 16.55 -2.57 3.78
CA GLU A 98 16.66 -2.73 2.33
C GLU A 98 16.30 -4.16 1.89
N PHE A 99 15.93 -4.32 0.62
CA PHE A 99 15.45 -5.58 0.05
C PHE A 99 16.21 -5.94 -1.22
N ALA A 100 17.16 -6.87 -1.12
CA ALA A 100 17.96 -7.35 -2.24
C ALA A 100 17.37 -8.59 -2.93
N ARG A 101 16.58 -9.40 -2.20
CA ARG A 101 15.95 -10.62 -2.75
C ARG A 101 14.70 -10.27 -3.53
N ASP A 102 14.25 -11.20 -4.38
CA ASP A 102 12.93 -11.13 -5.00
C ASP A 102 11.82 -11.12 -3.95
N PHE A 103 10.76 -10.40 -4.20
CA PHE A 103 9.66 -10.28 -3.23
C PHE A 103 8.32 -9.96 -3.88
N VAL A 104 7.27 -10.19 -3.12
CA VAL A 104 5.93 -9.64 -3.36
C VAL A 104 5.66 -8.58 -2.30
N LEU A 105 5.47 -7.34 -2.72
CA LEU A 105 4.96 -6.23 -1.91
C LEU A 105 3.47 -6.06 -2.19
N SER A 106 2.68 -6.00 -1.15
CA SER A 106 1.25 -5.78 -1.24
C SER A 106 0.82 -4.68 -0.29
N LEU A 107 -0.06 -3.80 -0.74
CA LEU A 107 -0.65 -2.75 0.08
C LEU A 107 -1.99 -2.30 -0.49
N ASP A 108 -2.82 -1.69 0.33
CA ASP A 108 -3.98 -0.94 -0.12
C ASP A 108 -3.70 0.56 0.04
N PHE A 109 -4.13 1.36 -0.94
CA PHE A 109 -4.09 2.81 -0.85
C PHE A 109 -5.46 3.43 -1.14
N ARG A 110 -5.68 4.61 -0.57
CA ARG A 110 -6.82 5.48 -0.88
C ARG A 110 -6.31 6.89 -1.13
N ALA A 111 -6.53 7.40 -2.33
CA ALA A 111 -6.15 8.76 -2.72
C ALA A 111 -7.29 9.72 -2.44
N GLY A 112 -7.03 10.83 -1.77
CA GLY A 112 -7.93 11.98 -1.75
C GLY A 112 -8.06 12.59 -3.14
N VAL A 113 -9.02 13.48 -3.33
CA VAL A 113 -9.21 14.19 -4.61
C VAL A 113 -7.93 14.95 -4.97
N ASP A 114 -7.44 14.75 -6.19
CA ASP A 114 -6.21 15.34 -6.73
C ASP A 114 -4.93 15.04 -5.91
N ALA A 115 -4.96 14.01 -5.06
CA ALA A 115 -3.78 13.60 -4.32
C ALA A 115 -2.69 13.05 -5.25
N ASP A 116 -1.44 13.38 -4.92
CA ASP A 116 -0.24 12.91 -5.60
C ASP A 116 0.76 12.34 -4.58
N SER A 117 1.31 11.20 -4.93
CA SER A 117 2.25 10.46 -4.10
C SER A 117 3.01 9.45 -4.96
N GLY A 118 3.86 8.66 -4.34
CA GLY A 118 4.59 7.56 -4.96
C GLY A 118 4.87 6.46 -3.97
N ILE A 119 5.00 5.26 -4.51
CA ILE A 119 5.56 4.10 -3.82
C ILE A 119 6.93 3.86 -4.41
N PHE A 120 7.98 3.99 -3.62
CA PHE A 120 9.33 3.71 -4.07
C PHE A 120 9.64 2.23 -3.87
N ILE A 121 10.13 1.58 -4.92
CA ILE A 121 10.53 0.19 -4.93
C ILE A 121 12.04 0.17 -5.15
N ARG A 122 12.80 -0.12 -4.09
CA ARG A 122 14.26 -0.02 -4.10
C ARG A 122 14.77 1.35 -4.60
N GLY A 123 14.04 2.43 -4.30
CA GLY A 123 14.40 3.79 -4.69
C GLY A 123 13.79 4.28 -6.00
N ASN A 124 13.23 3.43 -6.87
CA ASN A 124 12.50 3.89 -8.07
C ASN A 124 11.01 4.06 -7.78
N GLN A 125 10.49 5.21 -8.15
CA GLN A 125 9.12 5.62 -7.86
C GLN A 125 8.12 5.00 -8.84
N LEU A 126 7.19 4.22 -8.31
CA LEU A 126 5.93 3.89 -8.96
C LEU A 126 4.90 4.96 -8.59
N GLN A 127 4.34 5.65 -9.57
CA GLN A 127 3.29 6.65 -9.32
C GLN A 127 2.09 6.04 -8.60
N CYS A 128 1.68 6.70 -7.51
CA CYS A 128 0.49 6.35 -6.72
C CYS A 128 -0.26 7.63 -6.39
N ARG A 129 -1.42 7.84 -7.02
CA ARG A 129 -2.15 9.11 -6.96
C ARG A 129 -3.62 8.94 -7.30
N ASP A 130 -4.37 10.03 -7.30
CA ASP A 130 -5.72 10.05 -7.88
C ASP A 130 -5.64 9.98 -9.42
N PHE A 131 -5.71 8.75 -9.95
CA PHE A 131 -5.63 8.50 -11.38
C PHE A 131 -6.85 8.99 -12.17
N ALA A 132 -7.96 9.31 -11.52
CA ALA A 132 -9.12 9.91 -12.18
C ALA A 132 -8.81 11.33 -12.67
N VAL A 133 -7.94 12.06 -11.94
CA VAL A 133 -7.60 13.46 -12.23
C VAL A 133 -6.33 13.56 -13.07
N ALA A 134 -5.25 12.87 -12.67
CA ALA A 134 -3.93 13.05 -13.28
C ALA A 134 -3.12 11.74 -13.31
N GLY A 135 -1.95 11.78 -13.92
CA GLY A 135 -1.01 10.69 -14.05
C GLY A 135 -0.75 10.28 -15.48
N PRO A 136 0.13 9.31 -15.70
CA PRO A 136 0.40 8.79 -17.04
C PRO A 136 -0.88 8.32 -17.73
N PRO A 137 -1.05 8.53 -19.04
CA PRO A 137 -2.25 8.13 -19.76
C PRO A 137 -2.65 6.66 -19.54
N LYS A 138 -1.67 5.76 -19.46
CA LYS A 138 -1.88 4.33 -19.20
C LYS A 138 -2.52 4.05 -17.83
N TYR A 139 -2.24 4.88 -16.80
CA TYR A 139 -2.84 4.71 -15.47
C TYR A 139 -4.24 5.30 -15.40
N LYS A 140 -4.49 6.39 -16.13
CA LYS A 140 -5.84 6.95 -16.30
C LYS A 140 -6.78 5.99 -17.05
N ALA A 141 -6.23 5.08 -17.85
CA ALA A 141 -6.99 4.07 -18.57
C ALA A 141 -7.34 2.82 -17.75
N LEU A 142 -6.84 2.69 -16.51
CA LEU A 142 -7.12 1.56 -15.63
C LEU A 142 -8.61 1.53 -15.25
N LYS A 143 -9.28 0.47 -15.68
CA LYS A 143 -10.73 0.27 -15.43
C LYS A 143 -11.04 -0.19 -14.01
N SER A 144 -10.06 -0.77 -13.34
CA SER A 144 -10.20 -1.29 -11.98
C SER A 144 -9.95 -0.22 -10.91
N TYR A 145 -9.46 0.98 -11.26
CA TYR A 145 -9.23 2.06 -10.31
C TYR A 145 -10.55 2.57 -9.70
N ARG A 146 -10.55 2.75 -8.40
CA ARG A 146 -11.68 3.27 -7.62
C ARG A 146 -11.30 4.62 -7.01
N PRO A 147 -11.77 5.74 -7.58
CA PRO A 147 -11.49 7.07 -7.03
C PRO A 147 -11.98 7.19 -5.58
N GLN A 148 -11.17 7.76 -4.70
CA GLN A 148 -11.44 8.02 -3.29
C GLN A 148 -11.86 6.78 -2.46
N ASP A 149 -11.62 5.57 -2.98
CA ASP A 149 -11.85 4.29 -2.31
C ASP A 149 -10.55 3.49 -2.21
N TRP A 150 -10.58 2.42 -1.44
CA TRP A 150 -9.44 1.53 -1.27
C TRP A 150 -9.11 0.75 -2.54
N ASN A 151 -7.87 0.87 -2.97
CA ASN A 151 -7.31 0.18 -4.12
C ASN A 151 -6.15 -0.71 -3.69
N ARG A 152 -6.12 -1.95 -4.14
CA ARG A 152 -5.04 -2.90 -3.89
C ARG A 152 -3.95 -2.77 -4.94
N ILE A 153 -2.74 -2.50 -4.52
CA ILE A 153 -1.53 -2.66 -5.34
C ILE A 153 -0.81 -3.95 -4.92
N GLU A 154 -0.40 -4.73 -5.91
CA GLU A 154 0.51 -5.85 -5.75
C GLU A 154 1.68 -5.69 -6.70
N ILE A 155 2.89 -5.82 -6.17
CA ILE A 155 4.16 -5.61 -6.88
C ILE A 155 5.01 -6.86 -6.70
N VAL A 156 5.23 -7.58 -7.80
CA VAL A 156 6.09 -8.76 -7.83
C VAL A 156 7.44 -8.35 -8.42
N VAL A 157 8.47 -8.33 -7.60
CA VAL A 157 9.85 -8.01 -8.01
C VAL A 157 10.60 -9.30 -8.29
N THR A 158 11.21 -9.37 -9.48
CA THR A 158 12.14 -10.44 -9.90
C THR A 158 13.38 -9.82 -10.48
N GLY A 159 14.52 -10.01 -9.82
CA GLY A 159 15.78 -9.35 -10.19
C GLY A 159 15.64 -7.82 -10.16
N THR A 160 15.80 -7.18 -11.31
CA THR A 160 15.69 -5.72 -11.48
C THR A 160 14.41 -5.28 -12.22
N SER A 161 13.40 -6.14 -12.23
CA SER A 161 12.12 -5.87 -12.87
C SER A 161 10.96 -6.13 -11.92
N ALA A 162 9.92 -5.31 -11.99
CA ALA A 162 8.71 -5.49 -11.21
C ALA A 162 7.46 -5.53 -12.11
N ARG A 163 6.58 -6.47 -11.84
CA ARG A 163 5.23 -6.47 -12.38
C ARG A 163 4.28 -5.89 -11.33
N CYS A 164 3.59 -4.81 -11.69
CA CYS A 164 2.67 -4.12 -10.80
C CYS A 164 1.23 -4.26 -11.28
N THR A 165 0.32 -4.56 -10.35
CA THR A 165 -1.12 -4.61 -10.62
C THR A 165 -1.88 -3.70 -9.67
N LEU A 166 -2.99 -3.15 -10.18
CA LEU A 166 -3.97 -2.39 -9.40
C LEU A 166 -5.30 -3.13 -9.45
N ASN A 167 -5.82 -3.55 -8.30
CA ASN A 167 -7.04 -4.36 -8.21
C ASN A 167 -7.04 -5.58 -9.17
N GLY A 168 -5.86 -6.14 -9.44
CA GLY A 168 -5.65 -7.26 -10.36
C GLY A 168 -5.43 -6.87 -11.83
N GLU A 169 -5.66 -5.62 -12.23
CA GLU A 169 -5.34 -5.11 -13.56
C GLU A 169 -3.86 -4.73 -13.65
N VAL A 170 -3.20 -5.07 -14.75
CA VAL A 170 -1.77 -4.75 -14.95
C VAL A 170 -1.62 -3.27 -15.20
N MET A 171 -0.91 -2.57 -14.30
CA MET A 171 -0.52 -1.17 -14.48
C MET A 171 0.90 -1.04 -15.03
N GLU A 172 1.81 -1.94 -14.63
CA GLU A 172 3.17 -2.05 -15.17
C GLU A 172 3.51 -3.52 -15.38
N ALA A 173 3.88 -3.87 -16.61
CA ALA A 173 4.28 -5.24 -16.94
C ALA A 173 5.76 -5.51 -16.58
N ALA A 174 6.62 -4.49 -16.69
CA ALA A 174 8.06 -4.59 -16.47
C ALA A 174 8.63 -3.23 -16.00
N PHE A 175 8.29 -2.85 -14.78
CA PHE A 175 8.82 -1.65 -14.13
C PHE A 175 10.26 -1.90 -13.69
N LYS A 176 11.18 -1.02 -14.07
CA LYS A 176 12.60 -1.16 -13.71
C LYS A 176 12.81 -0.77 -12.24
N VAL A 177 13.54 -1.60 -11.51
CA VAL A 177 13.93 -1.35 -10.13
C VAL A 177 15.43 -1.65 -9.94
N PRO A 178 16.12 -1.00 -8.99
CA PRO A 178 17.48 -1.36 -8.61
C PRO A 178 17.58 -2.79 -8.06
N ALA A 179 18.81 -3.33 -7.99
CA ALA A 179 19.04 -4.66 -7.43
C ALA A 179 18.81 -4.75 -5.92
N ASN A 180 18.97 -3.63 -5.20
CA ASN A 180 18.75 -3.51 -3.77
C ASN A 180 18.22 -2.11 -3.45
N GLY A 181 17.58 -1.95 -2.30
CA GLY A 181 17.14 -0.67 -1.77
C GLY A 181 15.89 -0.77 -0.91
N PRO A 182 15.50 0.34 -0.27
CA PRO A 182 14.35 0.41 0.61
C PRO A 182 13.02 0.48 -0.15
N ILE A 183 11.93 0.29 0.57
CA ILE A 183 10.59 0.69 0.16
C ILE A 183 10.33 2.08 0.71
N GLY A 184 9.70 2.95 -0.06
CA GLY A 184 9.38 4.30 0.38
C GLY A 184 7.98 4.74 0.01
N LEU A 185 7.49 5.73 0.74
CA LEU A 185 6.25 6.43 0.46
C LEU A 185 6.54 7.93 0.31
N GLU A 186 5.90 8.59 -0.63
CA GLU A 186 6.08 10.00 -0.90
C GLU A 186 4.96 10.86 -0.29
N ALA A 187 5.32 12.03 0.22
CA ALA A 187 4.40 13.10 0.54
C ALA A 187 4.61 14.24 -0.46
N ASP A 188 3.72 14.35 -1.46
CA ASP A 188 3.75 15.41 -2.47
C ASP A 188 2.54 16.36 -2.31
N ARG A 189 1.34 15.92 -2.65
CA ARG A 189 0.14 16.76 -2.64
C ARG A 189 -1.10 15.97 -2.25
N GLY A 190 -2.00 16.60 -1.49
CA GLY A 190 -3.24 16.00 -1.03
C GLY A 190 -3.05 14.83 -0.07
N THR A 191 -4.12 14.32 0.46
CA THR A 191 -4.08 13.24 1.44
C THR A 191 -4.01 11.89 0.74
N MET A 192 -3.04 11.06 1.15
CA MET A 192 -2.95 9.65 0.79
C MET A 192 -3.05 8.80 2.04
N GLU A 193 -3.70 7.67 1.93
CA GLU A 193 -3.81 6.70 3.01
C GLU A 193 -3.34 5.34 2.53
N TYR A 194 -2.61 4.63 3.40
CA TYR A 194 -2.08 3.31 3.15
C TYR A 194 -2.42 2.36 4.29
N ARG A 195 -2.71 1.11 3.97
CA ARG A 195 -2.92 0.04 4.95
C ARG A 195 -2.50 -1.31 4.38
N ASN A 196 -2.46 -2.34 5.24
CA ASN A 196 -2.15 -3.71 4.84
C ASN A 196 -0.82 -3.85 4.09
N LEU A 197 0.19 -3.00 4.48
CA LEU A 197 1.51 -3.04 3.89
C LEU A 197 2.23 -4.32 4.35
N SER A 198 2.53 -5.19 3.42
CA SER A 198 3.22 -6.45 3.70
C SER A 198 4.17 -6.80 2.57
N LEU A 199 5.31 -7.38 2.93
CA LEU A 199 6.32 -7.84 1.98
C LEU A 199 6.70 -9.29 2.29
N LYS A 200 6.66 -10.12 1.26
CA LYS A 200 7.09 -11.51 1.30
C LYS A 200 8.26 -11.71 0.35
N GLU A 201 9.44 -12.03 0.88
CA GLU A 201 10.54 -12.51 0.05
C GLU A 201 10.17 -13.85 -0.57
N ILE A 202 10.57 -14.05 -1.82
CA ILE A 202 10.39 -15.28 -2.58
C ILE A 202 11.77 -15.88 -2.92
N PRO A 203 11.86 -17.22 -3.01
CA PRO A 203 13.11 -17.90 -3.31
C PRO A 203 13.71 -17.50 -4.65
#